data_b06f2bbea098fa8cfe9e9f39c5fec6ba
#
_entry.id   b06f2bbea098fa8cfe9e9f39c5fec6ba
#
_cell.length_a   1.000
_cell.length_b   1.000
_cell.length_c   1.000
_cell.angle_alpha   90.00
_cell.angle_beta   90.00
_cell.angle_gamma   90.00
#
_symmetry.space_group_name_H-M   'P 1'
#
loop_
_entity.id
_entity.type
_entity.pdbx_description
1 polymer ?
#
loop_
_entity_poly.entity_id
_entity_poly.type
_entity_poly.pdbx_seq_one_letter_code
_entity_poly.pdbx_strand_id
1 'polypeptide(L)'
;MKAMIFAAGLGTRLAPLTDTCPKALIQVGGKPMLRRAVERLRDAGVSEIIVNVHHHADMIIDYLAQNDFGIPVKVSDERDALLDTGGGVVKASRMLMGDEPVILYNADIFTDFPITEMLDAHHRSGADVTLLVDNRNTSRYLLFDAEGRMRGWRNVSTGENRSPYAHTLLSSCRQLAFGGIHVINPSVIDRLVAYRPDGKFSITPFYIDECATLDIRSYTPSAPYRWVDIGRPESLQRARELCIQS
;
A
#
# COMPACT_ATOMS: atom_id res chain seq x y z
N MET A 1 -11.08 -9.36 10.12
CA MET A 1 -9.81 -8.80 9.59
C MET A 1 -9.97 -7.32 9.31
N LYS A 2 -8.94 -6.51 9.57
CA LYS A 2 -8.95 -5.04 9.34
C LYS A 2 -8.09 -4.66 8.13
N ALA A 3 -8.31 -3.45 7.62
CA ALA A 3 -7.44 -2.86 6.61
C ALA A 3 -7.16 -1.39 6.91
N MET A 4 -6.04 -0.87 6.38
CA MET A 4 -5.74 0.55 6.36
C MET A 4 -5.57 1.03 4.93
N ILE A 5 -6.23 2.13 4.59
CA ILE A 5 -6.08 2.81 3.30
C ILE A 5 -5.23 4.06 3.51
N PHE A 6 -4.12 4.18 2.77
CA PHE A 6 -3.28 5.37 2.78
C PHE A 6 -3.85 6.44 1.85
N ALA A 7 -4.51 7.45 2.44
CA ALA A 7 -5.12 8.58 1.74
C ALA A 7 -4.52 9.96 2.10
N ALA A 8 -3.48 10.00 2.95
CA ALA A 8 -2.84 11.23 3.43
C ALA A 8 -1.88 11.91 2.43
N GLY A 9 -1.70 11.34 1.23
CA GLY A 9 -0.73 11.84 0.25
C GLY A 9 -1.10 13.20 -0.34
N LEU A 10 -0.09 14.08 -0.54
CA LEU A 10 -0.27 15.44 -1.09
C LEU A 10 -0.72 15.47 -2.55
N GLY A 11 -0.43 14.44 -3.33
CA GLY A 11 -0.83 14.36 -4.74
C GLY A 11 -0.15 15.34 -5.70
N THR A 12 0.95 15.98 -5.31
CA THR A 12 1.59 17.11 -6.02
C THR A 12 1.86 16.89 -7.50
N ARG A 13 2.08 15.65 -7.93
CA ARG A 13 2.31 15.29 -9.36
C ARG A 13 1.05 15.36 -10.23
N LEU A 14 -0.12 15.49 -9.62
CA LEU A 14 -1.42 15.63 -10.29
C LEU A 14 -1.95 17.07 -10.30
N ALA A 15 -1.18 18.04 -9.78
CA ALA A 15 -1.58 19.45 -9.88
C ALA A 15 -1.86 19.84 -11.34
N PRO A 16 -2.88 20.67 -11.62
CA PRO A 16 -3.72 21.40 -10.64
C PRO A 16 -4.92 20.61 -10.09
N LEU A 17 -5.19 19.37 -10.50
CA LEU A 17 -6.35 18.58 -10.05
C LEU A 17 -6.38 18.40 -8.53
N THR A 18 -5.20 18.24 -7.92
CA THR A 18 -5.07 18.02 -6.48
C THR A 18 -4.97 19.30 -5.66
N ASP A 19 -5.04 20.48 -6.28
CA ASP A 19 -5.10 21.75 -5.57
C ASP A 19 -6.46 21.96 -4.89
N THR A 20 -7.51 21.33 -5.44
CA THR A 20 -8.90 21.47 -4.97
C THR A 20 -9.57 20.15 -4.60
N CYS A 21 -8.92 19.01 -4.85
CA CYS A 21 -9.50 17.69 -4.58
C CYS A 21 -8.42 16.73 -4.10
N PRO A 22 -8.57 16.05 -2.94
CA PRO A 22 -7.59 15.07 -2.50
C PRO A 22 -7.48 13.93 -3.51
N LYS A 23 -6.26 13.42 -3.74
CA LYS A 23 -5.98 12.35 -4.70
C LYS A 23 -6.90 11.13 -4.52
N ALA A 24 -7.23 10.79 -3.28
CA ALA A 24 -8.12 9.67 -2.95
C ALA A 24 -9.56 9.86 -3.44
N LEU A 25 -10.01 11.10 -3.67
CA LEU A 25 -11.34 11.41 -4.21
C LEU A 25 -11.38 11.65 -5.72
N ILE A 26 -10.24 11.60 -6.40
CA ILE A 26 -10.21 11.64 -7.87
C ILE A 26 -11.02 10.48 -8.43
N GLN A 27 -11.87 10.79 -9.42
CA GLN A 27 -12.75 9.79 -10.04
C GLN A 27 -12.09 9.09 -11.23
N VAL A 28 -12.28 7.77 -11.25
CA VAL A 28 -11.99 6.90 -12.37
C VAL A 28 -13.28 6.14 -12.71
N GLY A 29 -13.80 6.30 -13.93
CA GLY A 29 -15.08 5.72 -14.32
C GLY A 29 -16.26 6.12 -13.41
N GLY A 30 -16.37 7.41 -13.08
CA GLY A 30 -17.46 7.96 -12.27
C GLY A 30 -17.41 7.59 -10.76
N LYS A 31 -16.38 6.88 -10.29
CA LYS A 31 -16.27 6.43 -8.90
C LYS A 31 -14.95 6.90 -8.28
N PRO A 32 -14.94 7.57 -7.10
CA PRO A 32 -13.72 7.96 -6.40
C PRO A 32 -12.83 6.76 -6.11
N MET A 33 -11.51 6.98 -6.17
CA MET A 33 -10.52 5.93 -5.90
C MET A 33 -10.66 5.36 -4.48
N LEU A 34 -10.91 6.20 -3.48
CA LEU A 34 -11.17 5.76 -2.10
C LEU A 34 -12.34 4.78 -2.02
N ARG A 35 -13.46 5.08 -2.70
CA ARG A 35 -14.62 4.18 -2.73
C ARG A 35 -14.28 2.84 -3.36
N ARG A 36 -13.51 2.85 -4.46
CA ARG A 36 -13.03 1.61 -5.09
C ARG A 36 -12.20 0.76 -4.15
N ALA A 37 -11.27 1.39 -3.43
CA ALA A 37 -10.44 0.69 -2.45
C ALA A 37 -11.28 0.09 -1.31
N VAL A 38 -12.22 0.87 -0.75
CA VAL A 38 -13.13 0.40 0.32
C VAL A 38 -13.97 -0.78 -0.14
N GLU A 39 -14.63 -0.68 -1.31
CA GLU A 39 -15.47 -1.75 -1.85
C GLU A 39 -14.67 -3.03 -2.10
N ARG A 40 -13.48 -2.93 -2.68
CA ARG A 40 -12.60 -4.08 -2.91
C ARG A 40 -12.16 -4.78 -1.62
N LEU A 41 -11.82 -4.01 -0.60
CA LEU A 41 -11.44 -4.54 0.70
C LEU A 41 -12.63 -5.21 1.40
N ARG A 42 -13.81 -4.56 1.38
CA ARG A 42 -15.06 -5.14 1.89
C ARG A 42 -15.37 -6.47 1.20
N ASP A 43 -15.32 -6.48 -0.12
CA ASP A 43 -15.64 -7.67 -0.95
C ASP A 43 -14.61 -8.80 -0.76
N ALA A 44 -13.41 -8.46 -0.27
CA ALA A 44 -12.38 -9.42 0.17
C ALA A 44 -12.56 -9.90 1.62
N GLY A 45 -13.66 -9.52 2.31
CA GLY A 45 -13.97 -9.98 3.67
C GLY A 45 -13.38 -9.12 4.80
N VAL A 46 -12.89 -7.92 4.50
CA VAL A 46 -12.48 -6.95 5.54
C VAL A 46 -13.72 -6.48 6.31
N SER A 47 -13.63 -6.48 7.63
CA SER A 47 -14.74 -6.12 8.53
C SER A 47 -14.66 -4.69 9.09
N GLU A 48 -13.50 -4.04 9.02
CA GLU A 48 -13.29 -2.65 9.43
C GLU A 48 -12.14 -2.04 8.64
N ILE A 49 -12.29 -0.79 8.20
CA ILE A 49 -11.26 -0.05 7.47
C ILE A 49 -10.86 1.21 8.25
N ILE A 50 -9.56 1.47 8.31
CA ILE A 50 -8.98 2.71 8.81
C ILE A 50 -8.46 3.52 7.61
N VAL A 51 -8.83 4.79 7.50
CA VAL A 51 -8.35 5.70 6.44
C VAL A 51 -7.53 6.79 7.10
N ASN A 52 -6.25 6.92 6.76
CA ASN A 52 -5.49 8.07 7.22
C ASN A 52 -5.72 9.28 6.31
N VAL A 53 -5.79 10.46 6.92
CA VAL A 53 -6.06 11.73 6.22
C VAL A 53 -5.08 12.81 6.66
N HIS A 54 -4.67 13.69 5.72
CA HIS A 54 -3.81 14.85 5.99
C HIS A 54 -4.21 16.02 5.10
N HIS A 55 -3.80 16.03 3.85
CA HIS A 55 -4.11 17.07 2.87
C HIS A 55 -5.57 16.97 2.44
N HIS A 56 -6.32 18.10 2.50
CA HIS A 56 -7.77 18.14 2.27
C HIS A 56 -8.53 17.12 3.15
N ALA A 57 -8.10 16.95 4.41
CA ALA A 57 -8.66 15.97 5.33
C ALA A 57 -10.18 16.08 5.47
N ASP A 58 -10.72 17.31 5.62
CA ASP A 58 -12.14 17.54 5.80
C ASP A 58 -12.97 16.99 4.62
N MET A 59 -12.48 17.15 3.38
CA MET A 59 -13.16 16.60 2.21
C MET A 59 -13.27 15.07 2.24
N ILE A 60 -12.21 14.38 2.71
CA ILE A 60 -12.23 12.92 2.85
C ILE A 60 -13.16 12.51 4.00
N ILE A 61 -13.10 13.20 5.14
CA ILE A 61 -13.93 12.95 6.32
C ILE A 61 -15.42 13.14 5.97
N ASP A 62 -15.77 14.25 5.33
CA ASP A 62 -17.13 14.54 4.88
C ASP A 62 -17.62 13.48 3.89
N TYR A 63 -16.76 13.09 2.93
CA TYR A 63 -17.11 12.05 1.98
C TYR A 63 -17.39 10.71 2.68
N LEU A 64 -16.56 10.32 3.65
CA LEU A 64 -16.76 9.10 4.43
C LEU A 64 -18.04 9.15 5.28
N ALA A 65 -18.35 10.31 5.88
CA ALA A 65 -19.54 10.50 6.70
C ALA A 65 -20.86 10.49 5.89
N GLN A 66 -20.81 10.96 4.64
CA GLN A 66 -21.99 11.05 3.75
C GLN A 66 -22.28 9.77 2.96
N ASN A 67 -21.42 8.78 3.02
CA ASN A 67 -21.55 7.56 2.22
C ASN A 67 -21.57 6.31 3.10
N ASP A 68 -22.55 5.44 2.84
CA ASP A 68 -22.56 4.09 3.42
C ASP A 68 -21.68 3.15 2.58
N PHE A 69 -20.80 2.41 3.24
CA PHE A 69 -19.90 1.43 2.63
C PHE A 69 -20.26 -0.01 3.01
N GLY A 70 -21.28 -0.21 3.85
CA GLY A 70 -21.69 -1.51 4.37
C GLY A 70 -20.73 -2.12 5.40
N ILE A 71 -19.67 -1.42 5.78
CA ILE A 71 -18.73 -1.77 6.86
C ILE A 71 -18.27 -0.50 7.58
N PRO A 72 -17.84 -0.59 8.85
CA PRO A 72 -17.24 0.54 9.57
C PRO A 72 -15.98 1.06 8.87
N VAL A 73 -15.95 2.38 8.64
CA VAL A 73 -14.77 3.11 8.16
C VAL A 73 -14.41 4.18 9.19
N LYS A 74 -13.21 4.07 9.76
CA LYS A 74 -12.69 4.99 10.78
C LYS A 74 -11.59 5.86 10.19
N VAL A 75 -11.41 7.05 10.76
CA VAL A 75 -10.39 8.01 10.32
C VAL A 75 -9.22 8.03 11.30
N SER A 76 -7.99 7.92 10.77
CA SER A 76 -6.74 8.27 11.46
C SER A 76 -6.31 9.65 10.99
N ASP A 77 -6.58 10.69 11.80
CA ASP A 77 -6.35 12.08 11.43
C ASP A 77 -4.89 12.48 11.63
N GLU A 78 -4.20 12.81 10.52
CA GLU A 78 -2.80 13.24 10.48
C GLU A 78 -2.65 14.73 10.11
N ARG A 79 -3.70 15.57 10.29
CA ARG A 79 -3.66 17.00 9.90
C ARG A 79 -2.50 17.77 10.52
N ASP A 80 -2.12 17.43 11.74
CA ASP A 80 -1.02 18.11 12.46
C ASP A 80 0.37 17.80 11.87
N ALA A 81 0.55 16.62 11.26
CA ALA A 81 1.81 16.21 10.67
C ALA A 81 1.62 15.09 9.64
N LEU A 82 2.14 15.28 8.43
CA LEU A 82 2.22 14.21 7.42
C LEU A 82 3.24 13.16 7.88
N LEU A 83 2.78 11.95 8.20
CA LEU A 83 3.60 10.90 8.81
C LEU A 83 4.21 9.92 7.79
N ASP A 84 3.78 9.97 6.51
CA ASP A 84 4.11 8.97 5.49
C ASP A 84 3.57 7.56 5.88
N THR A 85 3.84 6.53 5.07
CA THR A 85 3.16 5.24 5.21
C THR A 85 3.53 4.48 6.49
N GLY A 86 4.79 4.48 6.91
CA GLY A 86 5.21 3.83 8.15
C GLY A 86 4.70 4.55 9.39
N GLY A 87 4.89 5.87 9.46
CA GLY A 87 4.38 6.68 10.57
C GLY A 87 2.85 6.67 10.66
N GLY A 88 2.15 6.60 9.52
CA GLY A 88 0.70 6.43 9.47
C GLY A 88 0.23 5.13 10.13
N VAL A 89 0.91 4.00 9.87
CA VAL A 89 0.60 2.72 10.55
C VAL A 89 0.87 2.84 12.06
N VAL A 90 1.97 3.46 12.47
CA VAL A 90 2.29 3.67 13.89
C VAL A 90 1.19 4.48 14.57
N LYS A 91 0.75 5.59 13.97
CA LYS A 91 -0.36 6.41 14.51
C LYS A 91 -1.67 5.63 14.62
N ALA A 92 -1.99 4.83 13.60
CA ALA A 92 -3.20 4.03 13.56
C ALA A 92 -3.09 2.71 14.36
N SER A 93 -1.93 2.37 14.95
CA SER A 93 -1.63 1.06 15.54
C SER A 93 -2.73 0.56 16.48
N ARG A 94 -3.20 1.39 17.42
CA ARG A 94 -4.27 1.03 18.36
C ARG A 94 -5.60 0.69 17.66
N MET A 95 -5.89 1.30 16.52
CA MET A 95 -7.10 1.02 15.73
C MET A 95 -6.94 -0.28 14.93
N LEU A 96 -5.70 -0.61 14.54
CA LEU A 96 -5.35 -1.81 13.78
C LEU A 96 -5.16 -3.06 14.64
N MET A 97 -5.04 -2.93 15.96
CA MET A 97 -4.85 -4.07 16.88
C MET A 97 -5.91 -5.16 16.67
N GLY A 98 -5.48 -6.41 16.78
CA GLY A 98 -6.27 -7.63 16.63
C GLY A 98 -5.36 -8.82 16.41
N ASP A 99 -5.97 -10.02 16.24
CA ASP A 99 -5.22 -11.28 16.09
C ASP A 99 -5.06 -11.68 14.60
N GLU A 100 -5.77 -11.02 13.71
CA GLU A 100 -5.75 -11.32 12.28
C GLU A 100 -4.79 -10.38 11.52
N PRO A 101 -4.24 -10.82 10.38
CA PRO A 101 -3.44 -9.96 9.49
C PRO A 101 -4.19 -8.70 9.08
N VAL A 102 -3.44 -7.64 8.78
CA VAL A 102 -3.95 -6.35 8.33
C VAL A 102 -3.54 -6.12 6.88
N ILE A 103 -4.50 -5.68 6.05
CA ILE A 103 -4.20 -5.23 4.69
C ILE A 103 -3.87 -3.74 4.72
N LEU A 104 -2.73 -3.35 4.16
CA LEU A 104 -2.34 -1.97 3.91
C LEU A 104 -2.50 -1.69 2.41
N TYR A 105 -3.23 -0.62 2.05
CA TYR A 105 -3.63 -0.35 0.68
C TYR A 105 -3.42 1.13 0.32
N ASN A 106 -2.65 1.41 -0.73
CA ASN A 106 -2.50 2.78 -1.23
C ASN A 106 -3.76 3.20 -2.00
N ALA A 107 -4.43 4.27 -1.57
CA ALA A 107 -5.69 4.76 -2.16
C ALA A 107 -5.59 5.12 -3.65
N ASP A 108 -4.38 5.33 -4.17
CA ASP A 108 -4.13 5.72 -5.55
C ASP A 108 -3.91 4.54 -6.52
N ILE A 109 -4.07 3.32 -6.06
CA ILE A 109 -3.92 2.12 -6.89
C ILE A 109 -5.28 1.72 -7.47
N PHE A 110 -5.39 1.86 -8.81
CA PHE A 110 -6.48 1.28 -9.58
C PHE A 110 -6.11 -0.15 -9.99
N THR A 111 -6.87 -1.13 -9.51
CA THR A 111 -6.58 -2.55 -9.79
C THR A 111 -7.82 -3.41 -9.65
N ASP A 112 -7.79 -4.60 -10.23
CA ASP A 112 -8.82 -5.63 -10.09
C ASP A 112 -8.26 -6.99 -9.65
N PHE A 113 -6.97 -7.04 -9.21
CA PHE A 113 -6.40 -8.31 -8.77
C PHE A 113 -7.17 -8.89 -7.58
N PRO A 114 -7.28 -10.22 -7.45
CA PRO A 114 -8.03 -10.86 -6.37
C PRO A 114 -7.27 -10.78 -5.05
N ILE A 115 -7.67 -9.87 -4.15
CA ILE A 115 -7.07 -9.67 -2.82
C ILE A 115 -7.11 -10.97 -1.99
N THR A 116 -8.17 -11.75 -2.13
CA THR A 116 -8.36 -13.03 -1.44
C THR A 116 -7.26 -14.04 -1.74
N GLU A 117 -6.78 -14.12 -2.99
CA GLU A 117 -5.67 -15.00 -3.35
C GLU A 117 -4.36 -14.59 -2.65
N MET A 118 -4.13 -13.30 -2.49
CA MET A 118 -2.96 -12.79 -1.76
C MET A 118 -3.05 -13.12 -0.27
N LEU A 119 -4.24 -13.01 0.34
CA LEU A 119 -4.50 -13.41 1.73
C LEU A 119 -4.26 -14.90 1.92
N ASP A 120 -4.77 -15.73 1.02
CA ASP A 120 -4.54 -17.17 1.04
C ASP A 120 -3.05 -17.51 0.92
N ALA A 121 -2.32 -16.80 0.05
CA ALA A 121 -0.87 -16.97 -0.09
C ALA A 121 -0.12 -16.57 1.19
N HIS A 122 -0.54 -15.46 1.82
CA HIS A 122 0.01 -15.02 3.11
C HIS A 122 -0.18 -16.07 4.20
N HIS A 123 -1.40 -16.57 4.38
CA HIS A 123 -1.71 -17.62 5.37
C HIS A 123 -0.93 -18.91 5.09
N ARG A 124 -0.90 -19.38 3.83
CA ARG A 124 -0.18 -20.63 3.49
C ARG A 124 1.33 -20.52 3.68
N SER A 125 1.91 -19.37 3.46
CA SER A 125 3.36 -19.17 3.60
C SER A 125 3.81 -19.01 5.05
N GLY A 126 2.92 -18.59 5.95
CA GLY A 126 3.26 -18.18 7.30
C GLY A 126 4.17 -16.95 7.37
N ALA A 127 4.24 -16.16 6.30
CA ALA A 127 5.07 -14.97 6.23
C ALA A 127 4.63 -13.90 7.24
N ASP A 128 5.58 -13.08 7.71
CA ASP A 128 5.27 -11.89 8.53
C ASP A 128 4.65 -10.79 7.67
N VAL A 129 5.14 -10.66 6.43
CA VAL A 129 4.69 -9.66 5.45
C VAL A 129 4.58 -10.31 4.07
N THR A 130 3.50 -10.03 3.36
CA THR A 130 3.36 -10.36 1.93
C THR A 130 3.17 -9.06 1.14
N LEU A 131 3.97 -8.86 0.10
CA LEU A 131 3.97 -7.66 -0.73
C LEU A 131 3.44 -7.98 -2.12
N LEU A 132 2.41 -7.26 -2.60
CA LEU A 132 2.04 -7.29 -4.00
C LEU A 132 3.19 -6.73 -4.83
N VAL A 133 3.70 -7.52 -5.75
CA VAL A 133 4.80 -7.13 -6.65
C VAL A 133 4.53 -7.57 -8.08
N ASP A 134 5.18 -6.92 -9.03
CA ASP A 134 5.02 -7.22 -10.44
C ASP A 134 6.32 -6.97 -11.23
N ASN A 135 6.46 -7.67 -12.37
CA ASN A 135 7.52 -7.44 -13.32
C ASN A 135 7.17 -6.29 -14.27
N ARG A 136 7.23 -5.06 -13.77
CA ARG A 136 6.98 -3.83 -14.55
C ARG A 136 8.14 -2.86 -14.42
N ASN A 137 8.32 -2.00 -15.42
CA ASN A 137 9.39 -1.02 -15.42
C ASN A 137 9.19 0.05 -14.33
N THR A 138 10.22 0.26 -13.53
CA THR A 138 10.32 1.31 -12.52
C THR A 138 11.80 1.65 -12.30
N SER A 139 12.08 2.77 -11.63
CA SER A 139 13.44 3.06 -11.16
C SER A 139 13.79 2.39 -9.82
N ARG A 140 12.80 1.90 -9.09
CA ARG A 140 12.97 1.38 -7.73
C ARG A 140 12.38 -0.02 -7.61
N TYR A 141 13.25 -0.99 -7.37
CA TYR A 141 12.87 -2.39 -7.26
C TYR A 141 13.10 -2.93 -5.86
N LEU A 142 12.21 -3.80 -5.41
CA LEU A 142 12.47 -4.71 -4.31
C LEU A 142 13.20 -5.94 -4.87
N LEU A 143 14.13 -6.48 -4.10
CA LEU A 143 14.97 -7.62 -4.49
C LEU A 143 14.48 -8.87 -3.75
N PHE A 144 14.18 -9.92 -4.50
CA PHE A 144 13.71 -11.19 -3.95
C PHE A 144 14.56 -12.37 -4.43
N ASP A 145 14.86 -13.30 -3.54
CA ASP A 145 15.54 -14.54 -3.90
C ASP A 145 14.64 -15.52 -4.69
N ALA A 146 15.14 -16.71 -4.97
CA ALA A 146 14.42 -17.74 -5.72
C ALA A 146 13.16 -18.24 -4.98
N GLU A 147 13.18 -18.21 -3.65
CA GLU A 147 12.08 -18.60 -2.76
C GLU A 147 11.06 -17.48 -2.53
N GLY A 148 11.26 -16.30 -3.14
CA GLY A 148 10.41 -15.13 -3.04
C GLY A 148 10.58 -14.33 -1.74
N ARG A 149 11.66 -14.54 -0.98
CA ARG A 149 11.97 -13.76 0.21
C ARG A 149 12.68 -12.47 -0.14
N MET A 150 12.27 -11.38 0.50
CA MET A 150 12.91 -10.07 0.29
C MET A 150 14.36 -10.08 0.80
N ARG A 151 15.27 -9.52 -0.02
CA ARG A 151 16.71 -9.42 0.27
C ARG A 151 17.22 -7.99 0.23
N GLY A 152 16.41 -7.03 -0.22
CA GLY A 152 16.80 -5.63 -0.27
C GLY A 152 16.03 -4.83 -1.30
N TRP A 153 16.66 -3.75 -1.73
CA TRP A 153 16.11 -2.77 -2.64
C TRP A 153 17.21 -2.20 -3.54
N ARG A 154 16.83 -1.81 -4.77
CA ARG A 154 17.70 -1.19 -5.76
C ARG A 154 17.03 -0.01 -6.44
N ASN A 155 17.77 1.07 -6.62
CA ASN A 155 17.42 2.15 -7.53
C ASN A 155 18.33 2.06 -8.78
N VAL A 156 17.74 1.68 -9.92
CA VAL A 156 18.49 1.50 -11.17
C VAL A 156 18.91 2.81 -11.82
N SER A 157 18.25 3.93 -11.47
CA SER A 157 18.61 5.26 -11.99
C SER A 157 19.84 5.86 -11.30
N THR A 158 20.07 5.51 -10.02
CA THR A 158 21.20 6.01 -9.23
C THR A 158 22.29 4.95 -9.01
N GLY A 159 21.98 3.66 -9.26
CA GLY A 159 22.85 2.53 -8.92
C GLY A 159 22.85 2.17 -7.42
N GLU A 160 22.07 2.87 -6.58
CA GLU A 160 22.01 2.63 -5.15
C GLU A 160 21.37 1.26 -4.83
N ASN A 161 22.01 0.52 -3.93
CA ASN A 161 21.46 -0.70 -3.35
C ASN A 161 21.38 -0.54 -1.83
N ARG A 162 20.29 -1.02 -1.23
CA ARG A 162 20.10 -1.06 0.23
C ARG A 162 19.68 -2.45 0.64
N SER A 163 20.43 -3.05 1.56
CA SER A 163 20.18 -4.41 2.02
C SER A 163 21.01 -4.70 3.28
N PRO A 164 20.52 -5.51 4.21
CA PRO A 164 21.33 -6.07 5.29
C PRO A 164 22.24 -7.22 4.83
N TYR A 165 22.09 -7.70 3.58
CA TYR A 165 22.86 -8.83 3.03
C TYR A 165 24.05 -8.37 2.19
N ALA A 166 25.03 -9.28 1.98
CA ALA A 166 26.17 -9.01 1.14
C ALA A 166 25.77 -8.79 -0.34
N HIS A 167 26.49 -7.91 -1.04
CA HIS A 167 26.23 -7.57 -2.44
C HIS A 167 26.20 -8.77 -3.39
N THR A 168 26.99 -9.81 -3.12
CA THR A 168 27.06 -11.03 -3.92
C THR A 168 25.72 -11.77 -3.97
N LEU A 169 24.95 -11.75 -2.87
CA LEU A 169 23.62 -12.34 -2.83
C LEU A 169 22.62 -11.56 -3.70
N LEU A 170 22.77 -10.23 -3.76
CA LEU A 170 21.83 -9.38 -4.47
C LEU A 170 21.89 -9.53 -6.00
N SER A 171 23.00 -10.03 -6.54
CA SER A 171 23.17 -10.22 -7.99
C SER A 171 22.26 -11.32 -8.55
N SER A 172 21.88 -12.30 -7.74
CA SER A 172 20.98 -13.41 -8.13
C SER A 172 19.50 -13.12 -7.85
N CYS A 173 19.18 -11.99 -7.20
CA CYS A 173 17.82 -11.65 -6.85
C CYS A 173 17.01 -11.16 -8.06
N ARG A 174 15.73 -11.55 -8.09
CA ARG A 174 14.74 -10.97 -9.01
C ARG A 174 14.42 -9.54 -8.58
N GLN A 175 14.30 -8.63 -9.55
CA GLN A 175 13.94 -7.25 -9.34
C GLN A 175 12.46 -7.09 -9.65
N LEU A 176 11.64 -6.80 -8.64
CA LEU A 176 10.20 -6.67 -8.78
C LEU A 176 9.73 -5.30 -8.28
N ALA A 177 8.78 -4.71 -9.00
CA ALA A 177 8.18 -3.43 -8.64
C ALA A 177 7.10 -3.61 -7.58
N PHE A 178 7.13 -2.82 -6.51
CA PHE A 178 6.12 -2.86 -5.46
C PHE A 178 4.76 -2.35 -5.98
N GLY A 179 3.69 -3.08 -5.65
CA GLY A 179 2.32 -2.82 -6.12
C GLY A 179 1.49 -1.92 -5.20
N GLY A 180 2.02 -1.45 -4.06
CA GLY A 180 1.31 -0.55 -3.15
C GLY A 180 0.23 -1.23 -2.30
N ILE A 181 0.22 -2.56 -2.22
CA ILE A 181 -0.69 -3.35 -1.39
C ILE A 181 0.13 -4.39 -0.66
N HIS A 182 -0.09 -4.50 0.65
CA HIS A 182 0.62 -5.45 1.51
C HIS A 182 -0.32 -6.08 2.53
N VAL A 183 0.02 -7.30 2.95
CA VAL A 183 -0.58 -7.98 4.11
C VAL A 183 0.50 -8.10 5.16
N ILE A 184 0.19 -7.69 6.39
CA ILE A 184 1.12 -7.75 7.52
C ILE A 184 0.49 -8.43 8.72
N ASN A 185 1.25 -9.22 9.45
CA ASN A 185 0.83 -9.77 10.73
C ASN A 185 0.80 -8.69 11.83
N PRO A 186 -0.04 -8.84 12.87
CA PRO A 186 -0.09 -7.89 14.00
C PRO A 186 1.28 -7.62 14.65
N SER A 187 2.12 -8.64 14.79
CA SER A 187 3.49 -8.52 15.32
C SER A 187 4.38 -7.54 14.55
N VAL A 188 4.11 -7.34 13.26
CA VAL A 188 4.84 -6.37 12.43
C VAL A 188 4.46 -4.94 12.83
N ILE A 189 3.22 -4.70 13.27
CA ILE A 189 2.78 -3.38 13.76
C ILE A 189 3.56 -3.02 15.02
N ASP A 190 3.74 -3.97 15.96
CA ASP A 190 4.53 -3.75 17.17
C ASP A 190 6.00 -3.41 16.84
N ARG A 191 6.57 -4.07 15.84
CA ARG A 191 7.92 -3.78 15.34
C ARG A 191 8.02 -2.40 14.67
N LEU A 192 7.01 -1.99 13.91
CA LEU A 192 6.93 -0.63 13.33
C LEU A 192 6.90 0.45 14.42
N VAL A 193 6.10 0.23 15.49
CA VAL A 193 6.04 1.12 16.65
C VAL A 193 7.41 1.22 17.35
N ALA A 194 8.11 0.09 17.52
CA ALA A 194 9.43 0.06 18.12
C ALA A 194 10.53 0.68 17.22
N TYR A 195 10.38 0.56 15.89
CA TYR A 195 11.34 1.06 14.92
C TYR A 195 11.44 2.60 14.92
N ARG A 196 10.31 3.31 14.91
CA ARG A 196 10.22 4.78 15.00
C ARG A 196 8.89 5.21 15.62
N PRO A 197 8.81 5.33 16.97
CA PRO A 197 7.52 5.58 17.64
C PRO A 197 6.91 6.96 17.33
N ASP A 198 7.73 7.99 17.03
CA ASP A 198 7.30 9.38 16.89
C ASP A 198 7.65 9.98 15.51
N GLY A 199 7.98 9.13 14.54
CA GLY A 199 8.63 9.63 13.33
C GLY A 199 7.77 9.60 12.08
N LYS A 200 8.01 10.59 11.22
CA LYS A 200 7.63 10.55 9.82
C LYS A 200 8.59 9.62 9.08
N PHE A 201 8.11 8.52 8.52
CA PHE A 201 8.89 7.61 7.67
C PHE A 201 8.02 6.80 6.73
N SER A 202 8.59 6.47 5.57
CA SER A 202 8.00 5.51 4.63
C SER A 202 8.19 4.08 5.15
N ILE A 203 7.22 3.21 4.93
CA ILE A 203 7.29 1.82 5.38
C ILE A 203 8.35 0.99 4.62
N THR A 204 8.70 1.37 3.40
CA THR A 204 9.68 0.63 2.59
C THR A 204 11.08 0.55 3.22
N PRO A 205 11.67 1.62 3.78
CA PRO A 205 12.91 1.52 4.56
C PRO A 205 12.85 0.51 5.70
N PHE A 206 11.75 0.47 6.45
CA PHE A 206 11.55 -0.53 7.50
C PHE A 206 11.64 -1.96 6.93
N TYR A 207 10.96 -2.25 5.81
CA TYR A 207 11.05 -3.56 5.17
C TYR A 207 12.47 -3.90 4.71
N ILE A 208 13.23 -2.92 4.22
CA ILE A 208 14.63 -3.12 3.81
C ILE A 208 15.50 -3.46 5.03
N ASP A 209 15.37 -2.71 6.10
CA ASP A 209 16.19 -2.87 7.30
C ASP A 209 15.85 -4.18 8.04
N GLU A 210 14.58 -4.59 8.03
CA GLU A 210 14.07 -5.75 8.76
C GLU A 210 14.01 -7.06 7.93
N CYS A 211 14.30 -7.05 6.63
CA CYS A 211 14.15 -8.26 5.79
C CYS A 211 15.12 -9.41 6.15
N ALA A 212 16.09 -9.18 7.05
CA ALA A 212 16.91 -10.26 7.61
C ALA A 212 16.26 -10.96 8.81
N THR A 213 15.31 -10.30 9.48
CA THR A 213 14.67 -10.78 10.71
C THR A 213 13.19 -11.12 10.51
N LEU A 214 12.52 -10.49 9.55
CA LEU A 214 11.14 -10.76 9.15
C LEU A 214 11.11 -11.63 7.89
N ASP A 215 10.18 -12.57 7.83
CA ASP A 215 9.87 -13.29 6.60
C ASP A 215 8.96 -12.43 5.71
N ILE A 216 9.59 -11.61 4.86
CA ILE A 216 8.90 -10.73 3.92
C ILE A 216 8.88 -11.39 2.54
N ARG A 217 7.70 -11.70 2.00
CA ARG A 217 7.54 -12.43 0.75
C ARG A 217 6.91 -11.62 -0.37
N SER A 218 7.32 -11.92 -1.59
CA SER A 218 6.67 -11.44 -2.80
C SER A 218 5.40 -12.24 -3.09
N TYR A 219 4.36 -11.55 -3.57
CA TYR A 219 3.19 -12.14 -4.19
C TYR A 219 2.94 -11.48 -5.55
N THR A 220 2.78 -12.30 -6.59
CA THR A 220 2.35 -11.88 -7.92
C THR A 220 1.13 -12.73 -8.29
N PRO A 221 -0.02 -12.11 -8.67
CA PRO A 221 -1.19 -12.85 -9.13
C PRO A 221 -0.87 -13.79 -10.28
N SER A 222 -1.48 -14.97 -10.29
CA SER A 222 -1.27 -15.97 -11.34
C SER A 222 -2.00 -15.64 -12.63
N ALA A 223 -3.16 -14.98 -12.54
CA ALA A 223 -3.94 -14.51 -13.68
C ALA A 223 -3.58 -13.06 -14.04
N PRO A 224 -3.73 -12.67 -15.32
CA PRO A 224 -3.60 -11.28 -15.73
C PRO A 224 -4.57 -10.38 -14.95
N TYR A 225 -4.10 -9.22 -14.52
CA TYR A 225 -4.89 -8.23 -13.78
C TYR A 225 -4.51 -6.81 -14.22
N ARG A 226 -5.41 -5.87 -13.97
CA ARG A 226 -5.16 -4.45 -14.22
C ARG A 226 -4.52 -3.83 -12.99
N TRP A 227 -3.49 -3.03 -13.20
CA TRP A 227 -2.84 -2.25 -12.16
C TRP A 227 -2.36 -0.91 -12.70
N VAL A 228 -2.74 0.18 -12.05
CA VAL A 228 -2.29 1.53 -12.38
C VAL A 228 -2.18 2.36 -11.10
N ASP A 229 -1.00 2.94 -10.84
CA ASP A 229 -0.83 4.06 -9.91
C ASP A 229 -1.27 5.34 -10.62
N ILE A 230 -2.39 5.94 -10.18
CA ILE A 230 -2.95 7.16 -10.81
C ILE A 230 -2.17 8.44 -10.44
N GLY A 231 -0.97 8.34 -9.89
CA GLY A 231 -0.17 9.47 -9.40
C GLY A 231 0.36 10.45 -10.45
N ARG A 232 0.07 10.26 -11.72
CA ARG A 232 0.44 11.15 -12.83
C ARG A 232 -0.71 11.31 -13.81
N PRO A 233 -0.80 12.45 -14.56
CA PRO A 233 -1.87 12.67 -15.53
C PRO A 233 -2.01 11.54 -16.55
N GLU A 234 -0.90 11.03 -17.09
CA GLU A 234 -0.89 9.97 -18.10
C GLU A 234 -1.43 8.65 -17.53
N SER A 235 -1.03 8.31 -16.30
CA SER A 235 -1.51 7.10 -15.64
C SER A 235 -2.97 7.22 -15.20
N LEU A 236 -3.41 8.40 -14.79
CA LEU A 236 -4.83 8.67 -14.53
C LEU A 236 -5.68 8.50 -15.80
N GLN A 237 -5.22 9.02 -16.94
CA GLN A 237 -5.91 8.84 -18.22
C GLN A 237 -5.99 7.36 -18.59
N ARG A 238 -4.90 6.61 -18.45
CA ARG A 238 -4.87 5.16 -18.67
C ARG A 238 -5.87 4.40 -17.79
N ALA A 239 -5.96 4.77 -16.50
CA ALA A 239 -6.92 4.14 -15.59
C ALA A 239 -8.37 4.39 -16.02
N ARG A 240 -8.68 5.60 -16.53
CA ARG A 240 -10.01 5.95 -17.07
C ARG A 240 -10.35 5.12 -18.30
N GLU A 241 -9.42 4.94 -19.22
CA GLU A 241 -9.60 4.12 -20.43
C GLU A 241 -9.86 2.65 -20.09
N LEU A 242 -9.10 2.08 -19.18
CA LEU A 242 -9.29 0.72 -18.69
C LEU A 242 -10.64 0.51 -18.00
N CYS A 243 -11.22 1.56 -17.40
CA CYS A 243 -12.53 1.48 -16.76
C CYS A 243 -13.69 1.48 -17.74
N ILE A 244 -13.52 2.04 -18.95
CA ILE A 244 -14.55 2.07 -20.00
C ILE A 244 -14.67 0.68 -20.69
N GLN A 245 -13.59 -0.08 -20.71
CA GLN A 245 -13.50 -1.40 -21.34
C GLN A 245 -14.02 -2.55 -20.46
N SER A 246 -14.51 -2.23 -19.25
CA SER A 246 -15.04 -3.18 -18.26
C SER A 246 -16.55 -3.15 -18.21
#